data_86272f5ba8767c95d5e92aa1fae685b4
#
_entry.id   86272f5ba8767c95d5e92aa1fae685b4
#
_cell.length_a   1.000
_cell.length_b   1.000
_cell.length_c   1.000
_cell.angle_alpha   90.00
_cell.angle_beta   90.00
_cell.angle_gamma   90.00
#
_symmetry.space_group_name_H-M   'P 1'
#
loop_
_entity.id
_entity.type
_entity.pdbx_description
1 polymer ?
#
loop_
_entity_poly.entity_id
_entity_poly.type
_entity_poly.pdbx_seq_one_letter_code
_entity_poly.pdbx_strand_id
1 'polypeptide(L)'
;RQAVVERVAVRDLGLKGAMVDPNALGRPLGDPAFDPFWRAAADLGAPVILHPYLLEAVERFGVHYLHNLVGYPFETTLGAASLVLGGTLDRVPALTVVLVHGGGFFPYHVGRFDRGHQTRPEARRDGAQPPSTYLRRFYYDTLLQRSEALAYLAGIVGHDRVLLGSDHPFWLGDPEPLQRRTVTIAPR
;
A
#
# COMPACT_ATOMS: atom_id res chain seq x y z
N ARG A 1 9.95 14.74 14.65
CA ARG A 1 11.25 14.67 13.92
C ARG A 1 11.08 14.22 12.47
N GLN A 2 10.32 13.16 12.20
CA GLN A 2 10.18 12.59 10.85
C GLN A 2 9.53 13.57 9.85
N ALA A 3 8.47 14.26 10.22
CA ALA A 3 7.81 15.28 9.38
C ALA A 3 8.73 16.50 9.05
N VAL A 4 9.74 16.77 9.87
CA VAL A 4 10.75 17.81 9.60
C VAL A 4 11.74 17.33 8.53
N VAL A 5 12.20 16.08 8.63
CA VAL A 5 13.12 15.48 7.65
C VAL A 5 12.49 15.45 6.27
N GLU A 6 11.21 15.15 6.15
CA GLU A 6 10.50 15.09 4.86
C GLU A 6 10.29 16.46 4.24
N ARG A 7 10.01 17.50 5.04
CA ARG A 7 9.96 18.88 4.52
C ARG A 7 11.29 19.28 3.91
N VAL A 8 12.39 19.01 4.59
CA VAL A 8 13.74 19.24 4.07
C VAL A 8 13.98 18.40 2.82
N ALA A 9 13.68 17.11 2.86
CA ALA A 9 13.90 16.20 1.74
C ALA A 9 13.15 16.63 0.46
N VAL A 10 11.88 17.01 0.58
CA VAL A 10 11.05 17.37 -0.58
C VAL A 10 11.32 18.82 -1.02
N ARG A 11 11.31 19.79 -0.08
CA ARG A 11 11.44 21.21 -0.44
C ARG A 11 12.87 21.62 -0.78
N ASP A 12 13.83 21.16 0.02
CA ASP A 12 15.20 21.66 -0.07
C ASP A 12 16.07 20.77 -0.95
N LEU A 13 15.82 19.44 -0.93
CA LEU A 13 16.58 18.47 -1.71
C LEU A 13 15.87 18.00 -2.99
N GLY A 14 14.61 18.42 -3.21
CA GLY A 14 13.86 18.14 -4.43
C GLY A 14 13.42 16.69 -4.61
N LEU A 15 13.37 15.89 -3.54
CA LEU A 15 12.85 14.52 -3.59
C LEU A 15 11.36 14.53 -3.93
N LYS A 16 10.89 13.48 -4.63
CA LYS A 16 9.53 13.45 -5.18
C LYS A 16 8.52 12.71 -4.30
N GLY A 17 8.96 12.09 -3.23
CA GLY A 17 8.13 11.32 -2.30
C GLY A 17 8.96 10.66 -1.21
N ALA A 18 8.32 9.83 -0.41
CA ALA A 18 8.97 9.05 0.63
C ALA A 18 8.61 7.57 0.52
N MET A 19 9.53 6.69 0.89
CA MET A 19 9.27 5.27 1.08
C MET A 19 9.29 4.97 2.56
N VAL A 20 8.28 4.27 3.06
CA VAL A 20 8.14 3.93 4.47
C VAL A 20 7.74 2.47 4.63
N ASP A 21 8.15 1.88 5.74
CA ASP A 21 7.70 0.55 6.14
C ASP A 21 6.19 0.57 6.47
N PRO A 22 5.42 -0.49 6.15
CA PRO A 22 4.00 -0.60 6.49
C PRO A 22 3.67 -0.55 7.99
N ASN A 23 4.66 -0.67 8.85
CA ASN A 23 4.52 -0.47 10.30
C ASN A 23 5.65 0.43 10.83
N ALA A 24 5.47 1.00 12.00
CA ALA A 24 6.48 1.81 12.66
C ALA A 24 6.76 1.23 14.06
N LEU A 25 7.73 0.33 14.15
CA LEU A 25 8.13 -0.34 15.41
C LEU A 25 6.94 -1.04 16.09
N GLY A 26 6.19 -1.83 15.32
CA GLY A 26 5.03 -2.56 15.80
C GLY A 26 3.75 -1.71 15.93
N ARG A 27 3.79 -0.42 15.58
CA ARG A 27 2.60 0.45 15.58
C ARG A 27 1.99 0.53 14.20
N PRO A 28 0.68 0.27 14.07
CA PRO A 28 -0.01 0.36 12.78
C PRO A 28 -0.01 1.80 12.26
N LEU A 29 0.20 1.98 10.97
CA LEU A 29 0.29 3.30 10.32
C LEU A 29 -1.00 4.12 10.40
N GLY A 30 -2.14 3.47 10.64
CA GLY A 30 -3.44 4.13 10.87
C GLY A 30 -3.59 4.78 12.25
N ASP A 31 -2.61 4.62 13.15
CA ASP A 31 -2.61 5.27 14.47
C ASP A 31 -2.59 6.80 14.30
N PRO A 32 -3.52 7.53 14.96
CA PRO A 32 -3.58 8.99 14.86
C PRO A 32 -2.28 9.72 15.24
N ALA A 33 -1.38 9.08 15.99
CA ALA A 33 -0.07 9.64 16.29
C ALA A 33 0.78 9.88 15.02
N PHE A 34 0.47 9.23 13.91
CA PHE A 34 1.12 9.45 12.61
C PHE A 34 0.42 10.51 11.74
N ASP A 35 -0.72 11.04 12.14
CA ASP A 35 -1.43 12.08 11.38
C ASP A 35 -0.56 13.31 11.02
N PRO A 36 0.34 13.80 11.90
CA PRO A 36 1.23 14.90 11.51
C PRO A 36 2.16 14.58 10.33
N PHE A 37 2.61 13.31 10.22
CA PHE A 37 3.38 12.81 9.08
C PHE A 37 2.54 12.79 7.80
N TRP A 38 1.34 12.18 7.87
CA TRP A 38 0.43 12.08 6.73
C TRP A 38 -0.02 13.44 6.21
N ARG A 39 -0.31 14.38 7.11
CA ARG A 39 -0.66 15.76 6.73
C ARG A 39 0.52 16.46 6.06
N ALA A 40 1.73 16.32 6.59
CA ALA A 40 2.91 16.92 5.99
C ALA A 40 3.16 16.38 4.56
N ALA A 41 3.02 15.07 4.33
CA ALA A 41 3.13 14.48 3.01
C ALA A 41 2.05 15.01 2.05
N ALA A 42 0.80 15.10 2.50
CA ALA A 42 -0.31 15.63 1.72
C ALA A 42 -0.11 17.12 1.37
N ASP A 43 0.32 17.95 2.33
CA ASP A 43 0.59 19.39 2.14
C ASP A 43 1.73 19.64 1.13
N LEU A 44 2.68 18.73 1.05
CA LEU A 44 3.79 18.76 0.10
C LEU A 44 3.42 18.17 -1.27
N GLY A 45 2.25 17.55 -1.42
CA GLY A 45 1.90 16.75 -2.60
C GLY A 45 2.84 15.56 -2.82
N ALA A 46 3.52 15.10 -1.77
CA ALA A 46 4.52 14.05 -1.83
C ALA A 46 3.87 12.67 -1.66
N PRO A 47 3.89 11.79 -2.66
CA PRO A 47 3.39 10.43 -2.51
C PRO A 47 4.22 9.64 -1.49
N VAL A 48 3.55 8.80 -0.72
CA VAL A 48 4.19 7.88 0.22
C VAL A 48 4.06 6.45 -0.32
N ILE A 49 5.19 5.80 -0.53
CA ILE A 49 5.26 4.41 -0.99
C ILE A 49 5.37 3.52 0.25
N LEU A 50 4.41 2.62 0.43
CA LEU A 50 4.48 1.60 1.49
C LEU A 50 5.25 0.40 0.95
N HIS A 51 6.51 0.27 1.38
CA HIS A 51 7.38 -0.83 0.99
C HIS A 51 7.87 -1.56 2.24
N PRO A 52 7.49 -2.83 2.43
CA PRO A 52 7.89 -3.60 3.60
C PRO A 52 9.40 -3.92 3.55
N TYR A 53 10.04 -3.70 4.68
CA TYR A 53 11.45 -3.99 4.87
C TYR A 53 11.71 -4.83 6.13
N LEU A 54 10.95 -4.57 7.18
CA LEU A 54 11.04 -5.29 8.43
C LEU A 54 9.80 -6.18 8.61
N LEU A 55 10.03 -7.41 9.05
CA LEU A 55 8.96 -8.33 9.46
C LEU A 55 8.99 -8.48 10.96
N GLU A 56 7.84 -8.37 11.58
CA GLU A 56 7.65 -8.84 12.94
C GLU A 56 7.31 -10.34 12.95
N ALA A 57 7.65 -11.05 14.03
CA ALA A 57 7.40 -12.49 14.19
C ALA A 57 8.03 -13.36 13.08
N VAL A 58 9.32 -13.16 12.83
CA VAL A 58 10.09 -13.76 11.71
C VAL A 58 10.16 -15.29 11.78
N GLU A 59 9.98 -15.91 12.98
CA GLU A 59 10.20 -17.34 13.17
C GLU A 59 9.30 -18.21 12.25
N ARG A 60 8.07 -17.78 11.97
CA ARG A 60 7.15 -18.50 11.07
C ARG A 60 7.51 -18.37 9.60
N PHE A 61 8.31 -17.39 9.24
CA PHE A 61 8.71 -17.08 7.87
C PHE A 61 10.14 -17.51 7.55
N GLY A 62 10.85 -18.17 8.49
CA GLY A 62 12.28 -18.46 8.41
C GLY A 62 12.67 -19.54 7.41
N VAL A 63 11.72 -20.25 6.78
CA VAL A 63 11.97 -21.35 5.83
C VAL A 63 11.39 -21.00 4.45
N HIS A 64 11.91 -21.64 3.40
CA HIS A 64 11.39 -21.57 2.03
C HIS A 64 11.23 -20.14 1.47
N TYR A 65 12.02 -19.20 1.94
CA TYR A 65 11.93 -17.79 1.54
C TYR A 65 10.57 -17.12 1.85
N LEU A 66 9.80 -17.68 2.79
CA LEU A 66 8.44 -17.22 3.12
C LEU A 66 8.41 -15.79 3.66
N HIS A 67 9.51 -15.28 4.23
CA HIS A 67 9.59 -13.88 4.64
C HIS A 67 9.33 -12.93 3.47
N ASN A 68 9.83 -13.25 2.28
CA ASN A 68 9.59 -12.45 1.09
C ASN A 68 8.27 -12.85 0.40
N LEU A 69 8.07 -14.16 0.13
CA LEU A 69 6.92 -14.63 -0.67
C LEU A 69 5.57 -14.36 -0.01
N VAL A 70 5.52 -14.36 1.32
CA VAL A 70 4.27 -14.17 2.10
C VAL A 70 4.37 -12.96 3.01
N GLY A 71 5.49 -12.81 3.71
CA GLY A 71 5.66 -11.79 4.75
C GLY A 71 5.54 -10.38 4.20
N TYR A 72 6.23 -10.03 3.13
CA TYR A 72 6.17 -8.68 2.57
C TYR A 72 4.79 -8.32 2.00
N PRO A 73 4.12 -9.16 1.19
CA PRO A 73 2.72 -8.89 0.81
C PRO A 73 1.76 -8.81 2.01
N PHE A 74 2.02 -9.57 3.07
CA PHE A 74 1.24 -9.52 4.31
C PHE A 74 1.41 -8.17 5.02
N GLU A 75 2.65 -7.67 5.17
CA GLU A 75 2.91 -6.35 5.77
C GLU A 75 2.27 -5.22 4.96
N THR A 76 2.37 -5.26 3.61
CA THR A 76 1.67 -4.30 2.74
C THR A 76 0.15 -4.32 3.01
N THR A 77 -0.42 -5.52 3.20
CA THR A 77 -1.85 -5.68 3.53
C THR A 77 -2.20 -5.04 4.88
N LEU A 78 -1.38 -5.29 5.91
CA LEU A 78 -1.57 -4.70 7.23
C LEU A 78 -1.49 -3.17 7.18
N GLY A 79 -0.50 -2.63 6.46
CA GLY A 79 -0.35 -1.19 6.26
C GLY A 79 -1.57 -0.56 5.61
N ALA A 80 -2.03 -1.12 4.47
CA ALA A 80 -3.22 -0.65 3.77
C ALA A 80 -4.48 -0.73 4.65
N ALA A 81 -4.70 -1.89 5.29
CA ALA A 81 -5.86 -2.11 6.17
C ALA A 81 -5.85 -1.14 7.36
N SER A 82 -4.67 -0.88 7.95
CA SER A 82 -4.57 0.04 9.08
C SER A 82 -4.91 1.48 8.70
N LEU A 83 -4.49 1.96 7.52
CA LEU A 83 -4.83 3.30 7.02
C LEU A 83 -6.33 3.44 6.77
N VAL A 84 -6.98 2.40 6.25
CA VAL A 84 -8.42 2.39 5.98
C VAL A 84 -9.21 2.31 7.27
N LEU A 85 -8.98 1.26 8.08
CA LEU A 85 -9.76 0.99 9.29
C LEU A 85 -9.44 1.98 10.42
N GLY A 86 -8.23 2.55 10.45
CA GLY A 86 -7.83 3.62 11.33
C GLY A 86 -8.32 5.01 10.90
N GLY A 87 -9.00 5.14 9.74
CA GLY A 87 -9.61 6.38 9.27
C GLY A 87 -8.62 7.44 8.77
N THR A 88 -7.35 7.08 8.53
CA THR A 88 -6.33 8.04 8.07
C THR A 88 -6.71 8.69 6.75
N LEU A 89 -7.25 7.90 5.80
CA LEU A 89 -7.66 8.42 4.49
C LEU A 89 -8.83 9.38 4.56
N ASP A 90 -9.65 9.32 5.61
CA ASP A 90 -10.73 10.27 5.86
C ASP A 90 -10.19 11.55 6.53
N ARG A 91 -9.28 11.39 7.51
CA ARG A 91 -8.65 12.54 8.20
C ARG A 91 -7.69 13.33 7.32
N VAL A 92 -7.11 12.68 6.30
CA VAL A 92 -6.15 13.29 5.37
C VAL A 92 -6.55 12.99 3.92
N PRO A 93 -7.60 13.64 3.40
CA PRO A 93 -8.18 13.30 2.09
C PRO A 93 -7.26 13.56 0.90
N ALA A 94 -6.29 14.46 1.02
CA ALA A 94 -5.30 14.76 -0.03
C ALA A 94 -4.08 13.82 -0.03
N LEU A 95 -4.02 12.85 0.90
CA LEU A 95 -2.90 11.92 1.00
C LEU A 95 -2.84 10.99 -0.21
N THR A 96 -1.66 10.90 -0.83
CA THR A 96 -1.36 9.96 -1.90
C THR A 96 -0.50 8.82 -1.36
N VAL A 97 -1.00 7.59 -1.44
CA VAL A 97 -0.29 6.37 -1.00
C VAL A 97 -0.17 5.40 -2.15
N VAL A 98 1.03 4.86 -2.34
CA VAL A 98 1.34 3.79 -3.30
C VAL A 98 1.60 2.50 -2.52
N LEU A 99 0.87 1.45 -2.86
CA LEU A 99 1.04 0.12 -2.29
C LEU A 99 1.86 -0.73 -3.26
N VAL A 100 2.98 -1.26 -2.80
CA VAL A 100 3.81 -2.17 -3.60
C VAL A 100 3.22 -3.59 -3.62
N HIS A 101 3.78 -4.45 -4.46
CA HIS A 101 3.35 -5.85 -4.62
C HIS A 101 1.86 -5.98 -4.94
N GLY A 102 1.36 -5.09 -5.82
CA GLY A 102 -0.06 -5.04 -6.19
C GLY A 102 -1.01 -4.80 -5.01
N GLY A 103 -0.51 -4.18 -3.92
CA GLY A 103 -1.27 -3.96 -2.69
C GLY A 103 -1.33 -5.17 -1.74
N GLY A 104 -0.41 -6.13 -1.91
CA GLY A 104 -0.37 -7.35 -1.11
C GLY A 104 -1.64 -8.18 -1.30
N PHE A 105 -2.30 -8.57 -0.21
CA PHE A 105 -3.57 -9.30 -0.25
C PHE A 105 -4.79 -8.38 -0.12
N PHE A 106 -4.62 -7.09 0.17
CA PHE A 106 -5.72 -6.18 0.50
C PHE A 106 -6.78 -6.10 -0.60
N PRO A 107 -6.45 -5.78 -1.88
CA PRO A 107 -7.46 -5.65 -2.92
C PRO A 107 -8.17 -6.98 -3.26
N TYR A 108 -7.46 -8.11 -3.11
CA TYR A 108 -8.00 -9.44 -3.44
C TYR A 108 -8.93 -9.99 -2.36
N HIS A 109 -8.78 -9.54 -1.13
CA HIS A 109 -9.60 -9.95 0.02
C HIS A 109 -10.52 -8.85 0.54
N VAL A 110 -10.70 -7.76 -0.20
CA VAL A 110 -11.47 -6.60 0.25
C VAL A 110 -12.90 -6.94 0.69
N GLY A 111 -13.55 -7.92 0.06
CA GLY A 111 -14.88 -8.41 0.49
C GLY A 111 -14.90 -9.00 1.91
N ARG A 112 -13.77 -9.58 2.36
CA ARG A 112 -13.64 -10.02 3.76
C ARG A 112 -13.55 -8.83 4.71
N PHE A 113 -12.86 -7.76 4.33
CA PHE A 113 -12.79 -6.52 5.12
C PHE A 113 -14.16 -5.84 5.18
N ASP A 114 -14.92 -5.80 4.09
CA ASP A 114 -16.30 -5.29 4.07
C ASP A 114 -17.20 -6.09 5.00
N ARG A 115 -17.09 -7.42 4.96
CA ARG A 115 -17.87 -8.26 5.86
C ARG A 115 -17.50 -8.03 7.32
N GLY A 116 -16.20 -7.88 7.62
CA GLY A 116 -15.74 -7.49 8.95
C GLY A 116 -16.33 -6.16 9.40
N HIS A 117 -16.27 -5.15 8.53
CA HIS A 117 -16.84 -3.82 8.78
C HIS A 117 -18.36 -3.88 9.07
N GLN A 118 -19.11 -4.76 8.40
CA GLN A 118 -20.54 -4.94 8.63
C GLN A 118 -20.87 -5.61 9.97
N THR A 119 -20.05 -6.57 10.39
CA THR A 119 -20.39 -7.51 11.47
C THR A 119 -19.61 -7.33 12.76
N ARG A 120 -18.47 -6.60 12.72
CA ARG A 120 -17.56 -6.45 13.86
C ARG A 120 -17.36 -4.98 14.19
N PRO A 121 -17.81 -4.52 15.37
CA PRO A 121 -17.62 -3.12 15.80
C PRO A 121 -16.15 -2.69 15.77
N GLU A 122 -15.24 -3.60 16.09
CA GLU A 122 -13.80 -3.33 16.12
C GLU A 122 -13.23 -2.98 14.73
N ALA A 123 -13.85 -3.49 13.66
CA ALA A 123 -13.46 -3.21 12.28
C ALA A 123 -14.09 -1.92 11.71
N ARG A 124 -14.91 -1.23 12.50
CA ARG A 124 -15.55 0.06 12.13
C ARG A 124 -15.10 1.23 12.98
N ARG A 125 -14.10 1.03 13.82
CA ARG A 125 -13.75 1.96 14.90
C ARG A 125 -13.56 3.40 14.44
N ASP A 126 -12.84 3.61 13.33
CA ASP A 126 -12.46 4.94 12.87
C ASP A 126 -12.74 5.15 11.36
N GLY A 127 -13.23 4.14 10.65
CA GLY A 127 -13.59 4.20 9.24
C GLY A 127 -15.09 4.44 9.02
N ALA A 128 -15.44 5.47 8.27
CA ALA A 128 -16.82 5.83 8.02
C ALA A 128 -17.50 4.98 6.93
N GLN A 129 -16.73 4.43 5.99
CA GLN A 129 -17.22 3.71 4.81
C GLN A 129 -16.72 2.26 4.76
N PRO A 130 -17.39 1.36 4.01
CA PRO A 130 -16.88 0.03 3.75
C PRO A 130 -15.48 0.08 3.11
N PRO A 131 -14.55 -0.81 3.53
CA PRO A 131 -13.16 -0.82 3.01
C PRO A 131 -13.01 -0.85 1.49
N SER A 132 -13.92 -1.50 0.77
CA SER A 132 -13.90 -1.54 -0.69
C SER A 132 -14.01 -0.15 -1.35
N THR A 133 -14.63 0.82 -0.70
CA THR A 133 -14.75 2.19 -1.21
C THR A 133 -13.42 2.93 -1.25
N TYR A 134 -12.43 2.47 -0.47
CA TYR A 134 -11.10 3.06 -0.41
C TYR A 134 -10.12 2.47 -1.43
N LEU A 135 -10.47 1.41 -2.17
CA LEU A 135 -9.56 0.80 -3.14
C LEU A 135 -8.97 1.84 -4.12
N ARG A 136 -9.78 2.74 -4.63
CA ARG A 136 -9.33 3.79 -5.56
C ARG A 136 -8.66 5.00 -4.91
N ARG A 137 -8.51 4.98 -3.59
CA ARG A 137 -7.73 5.99 -2.85
C ARG A 137 -6.23 5.69 -2.83
N PHE A 138 -5.86 4.45 -3.19
CA PHE A 138 -4.49 4.01 -3.35
C PHE A 138 -4.06 3.97 -4.80
N TYR A 139 -2.76 4.03 -5.01
CA TYR A 139 -2.10 3.56 -6.21
C TYR A 139 -1.44 2.21 -5.92
N TYR A 140 -1.22 1.42 -6.96
CA TYR A 140 -0.69 0.06 -6.86
C TYR A 140 0.40 -0.14 -7.89
N ASP A 141 1.45 -0.88 -7.56
CA ASP A 141 2.44 -1.24 -8.56
C ASP A 141 2.00 -2.47 -9.39
N THR A 142 2.76 -2.72 -10.45
CA THR A 142 2.51 -3.85 -11.35
C THR A 142 3.22 -5.13 -10.92
N LEU A 143 3.88 -5.20 -9.77
CA LEU A 143 4.72 -6.33 -9.36
C LEU A 143 3.88 -7.50 -8.83
N LEU A 144 3.24 -8.22 -9.75
CA LEU A 144 2.38 -9.37 -9.48
C LEU A 144 2.84 -10.66 -10.18
N GLN A 145 3.89 -10.61 -10.99
CA GLN A 145 4.52 -11.69 -11.77
C GLN A 145 3.54 -12.51 -12.64
N ARG A 146 2.24 -12.16 -12.69
CA ARG A 146 1.20 -12.81 -13.48
C ARG A 146 0.26 -11.77 -14.11
N SER A 147 0.06 -11.88 -15.42
CA SER A 147 -0.81 -10.96 -16.18
C SER A 147 -2.27 -11.03 -15.72
N GLU A 148 -2.75 -12.21 -15.34
CA GLU A 148 -4.12 -12.43 -14.88
C GLU A 148 -4.38 -11.73 -13.55
N ALA A 149 -3.40 -11.75 -12.63
CA ALA A 149 -3.48 -11.04 -11.36
C ALA A 149 -3.50 -9.51 -11.58
N LEU A 150 -2.66 -9.02 -12.49
CA LEU A 150 -2.63 -7.61 -12.86
C LEU A 150 -3.95 -7.17 -13.55
N ALA A 151 -4.51 -7.99 -14.43
CA ALA A 151 -5.79 -7.71 -15.07
C ALA A 151 -6.93 -7.63 -14.03
N TYR A 152 -6.95 -8.55 -13.07
CA TYR A 152 -7.91 -8.51 -11.98
C TYR A 152 -7.75 -7.24 -11.14
N LEU A 153 -6.53 -6.91 -10.71
CA LEU A 153 -6.26 -5.68 -9.95
C LEU A 153 -6.76 -4.45 -10.71
N ALA A 154 -6.32 -4.27 -11.95
CA ALA A 154 -6.72 -3.13 -12.78
C ALA A 154 -8.26 -3.05 -12.98
N GLY A 155 -8.92 -4.21 -13.04
CA GLY A 155 -10.39 -4.29 -13.15
C GLY A 155 -11.13 -3.77 -11.92
N ILE A 156 -10.58 -3.95 -10.71
CA ILE A 156 -11.24 -3.52 -9.47
C ILE A 156 -10.82 -2.11 -9.02
N VAL A 157 -9.55 -1.71 -9.25
CA VAL A 157 -9.07 -0.40 -8.81
C VAL A 157 -9.11 0.66 -9.91
N GLY A 158 -9.15 0.26 -11.18
CA GLY A 158 -9.02 1.13 -12.37
C GLY A 158 -7.57 1.23 -12.85
N HIS A 159 -7.40 1.36 -14.18
CA HIS A 159 -6.08 1.44 -14.83
C HIS A 159 -5.30 2.68 -14.40
N ASP A 160 -6.01 3.77 -14.12
CA ASP A 160 -5.45 5.04 -13.63
C ASP A 160 -4.87 4.96 -12.21
N ARG A 161 -5.04 3.83 -11.55
CA ARG A 161 -4.49 3.55 -10.20
C ARG A 161 -3.34 2.57 -10.22
N VAL A 162 -2.92 2.07 -11.36
CA VAL A 162 -1.82 1.12 -11.49
C VAL A 162 -0.60 1.80 -12.07
N LEU A 163 0.52 1.70 -11.36
CA LEU A 163 1.81 2.30 -11.70
C LEU A 163 2.81 1.20 -12.06
N LEU A 164 3.71 1.49 -12.99
CA LEU A 164 4.80 0.58 -13.29
C LEU A 164 5.75 0.48 -12.10
N GLY A 165 5.96 -0.75 -11.60
CA GLY A 165 6.94 -1.06 -10.56
C GLY A 165 7.77 -2.27 -10.94
N SER A 166 9.08 -2.22 -10.68
CA SER A 166 10.04 -3.27 -11.00
C SER A 166 10.60 -3.99 -9.78
N ASP A 167 10.48 -3.40 -8.60
CA ASP A 167 11.12 -3.85 -7.36
C ASP A 167 12.67 -3.99 -7.51
N HIS A 168 13.26 -3.23 -8.46
CA HIS A 168 14.71 -3.20 -8.61
C HIS A 168 15.36 -2.54 -7.37
N PRO A 169 16.46 -3.07 -6.82
CA PRO A 169 17.34 -4.15 -7.31
C PRO A 169 17.11 -5.53 -6.65
N PHE A 170 15.93 -5.80 -6.13
CA PHE A 170 15.67 -7.04 -5.40
C PHE A 170 15.52 -8.26 -6.34
N TRP A 171 15.86 -9.45 -5.82
CA TRP A 171 15.91 -10.70 -6.60
C TRP A 171 14.57 -11.13 -7.21
N LEU A 172 13.45 -10.79 -6.56
CA LEU A 172 12.12 -11.06 -7.09
C LEU A 172 11.58 -9.93 -7.94
N GLY A 173 12.37 -8.86 -8.13
CA GLY A 173 12.03 -7.77 -9.01
C GLY A 173 11.84 -8.25 -10.45
N ASP A 174 11.09 -7.48 -11.23
CA ASP A 174 10.93 -7.68 -12.65
C ASP A 174 11.94 -6.79 -13.39
N PRO A 175 13.03 -7.36 -13.95
CA PRO A 175 14.06 -6.56 -14.62
C PRO A 175 13.57 -5.96 -15.95
N GLU A 176 12.48 -6.51 -16.52
CA GLU A 176 11.93 -6.10 -17.81
C GLU A 176 10.41 -5.82 -17.71
N PRO A 177 9.97 -4.94 -16.82
CA PRO A 177 8.56 -4.76 -16.54
C PRO A 177 7.75 -4.26 -17.75
N LEU A 178 8.39 -3.57 -18.70
CA LEU A 178 7.75 -3.07 -19.92
C LEU A 178 7.54 -4.13 -20.99
N GLN A 179 8.39 -5.16 -21.04
CA GLN A 179 8.33 -6.15 -22.13
C GLN A 179 7.26 -7.22 -21.91
N ARG A 180 6.89 -7.51 -20.67
CA ARG A 180 6.01 -8.63 -20.30
C ARG A 180 4.56 -8.26 -20.07
N ARG A 181 4.21 -6.95 -20.10
CA ARG A 181 2.94 -6.47 -19.56
C ARG A 181 2.06 -5.72 -20.56
N THR A 182 1.90 -6.28 -21.74
CA THR A 182 0.77 -5.89 -22.57
C THR A 182 -0.48 -6.54 -21.97
N VAL A 183 -1.14 -5.85 -21.06
CA VAL A 183 -2.47 -6.25 -20.60
C VAL A 183 -3.43 -5.85 -21.72
N THR A 184 -3.82 -6.80 -22.53
CA THR A 184 -4.90 -6.60 -23.50
C THR A 184 -6.20 -6.48 -22.71
N ILE A 185 -6.70 -5.28 -22.55
CA ILE A 185 -8.00 -5.02 -21.95
C ILE A 185 -9.01 -5.16 -23.05
N ALA A 186 -9.86 -6.19 -22.96
CA ALA A 186 -11.02 -6.26 -23.82
C ALA A 186 -11.92 -5.03 -23.57
N PRO A 187 -12.31 -4.28 -24.59
CA PRO A 187 -13.29 -3.21 -24.42
C PRO A 187 -14.57 -3.81 -23.84
N ARG A 188 -15.16 -3.10 -22.84
CA ARG A 188 -16.49 -3.44 -22.32
C ARG A 188 -17.54 -3.06 -23.33
#